data_a02a2c1ef026d1f639090a5b0909cef2
#
_entry.id   a02a2c1ef026d1f639090a5b0909cef2
#
_cell.length_a   1.000
_cell.length_b   1.000
_cell.length_c   1.000
_cell.angle_alpha   90.00
_cell.angle_beta   90.00
_cell.angle_gamma   90.00
#
_symmetry.space_group_name_H-M   'P 1'
#
loop_
_entity.id
_entity.type
_entity.pdbx_description
1 polymer ?
#
loop_
_entity_poly.entity_id
_entity_poly.type
_entity_poly.pdbx_seq_one_letter_code
_entity_poly.pdbx_strand_id
1 'polypeptide(L)'
;MPTVTPPRLHHLAITVTDLDASVRWYEAVFDVRHLMDVPHPGGVGRILADADMQLMFALHRHDSNAGELFGEATTGLDHAGFVVGTRADLEAWQEHLESNGVVRSDTADKPLTQSPIADEPYGSVLVFRDPDNIQLEFFAPAAH
;
A
#
# COMPACT_ATOMS: atom_id res chain seq x y z
N MET A 1 4.14 -20.11 28.62
CA MET A 1 3.03 -19.75 27.71
C MET A 1 2.60 -18.32 28.00
N PRO A 2 2.49 -17.48 26.98
CA PRO A 2 1.99 -16.14 27.21
C PRO A 2 0.51 -16.19 27.64
N THR A 3 0.12 -15.28 28.53
CA THR A 3 -1.26 -15.14 28.98
C THR A 3 -2.05 -14.13 28.14
N VAL A 4 -1.45 -13.61 27.09
CA VAL A 4 -2.05 -12.62 26.20
C VAL A 4 -2.22 -13.19 24.80
N THR A 5 -3.25 -12.73 24.10
CA THR A 5 -3.49 -13.08 22.71
C THR A 5 -2.53 -12.30 21.83
N PRO A 6 -1.88 -12.94 20.83
CA PRO A 6 -1.06 -12.19 19.88
C PRO A 6 -1.87 -11.08 19.20
N PRO A 7 -1.30 -9.88 19.05
CA PRO A 7 -2.01 -8.78 18.40
C PRO A 7 -2.15 -9.02 16.90
N ARG A 8 -3.14 -8.36 16.31
CA ARG A 8 -3.30 -8.30 14.85
C ARG A 8 -2.94 -6.91 14.37
N LEU A 9 -2.46 -6.84 13.14
CA LEU A 9 -2.22 -5.54 12.52
C LEU A 9 -3.56 -4.79 12.40
N HIS A 10 -3.61 -3.55 12.91
CA HIS A 10 -4.80 -2.72 12.88
C HIS A 10 -4.78 -1.76 11.69
N HIS A 11 -3.66 -1.09 11.47
CA HIS A 11 -3.50 -0.12 10.40
C HIS A 11 -2.03 -0.03 9.99
N LEU A 12 -1.81 0.47 8.78
CA LEU A 12 -0.50 0.81 8.27
C LEU A 12 -0.38 2.33 8.21
N ALA A 13 0.60 2.88 8.92
CA ALA A 13 0.88 4.31 8.90
C ALA A 13 2.06 4.59 7.99
N ILE A 14 1.88 5.54 7.06
CA ILE A 14 2.83 5.84 6.00
C ILE A 14 3.07 7.36 5.98
N THR A 15 4.32 7.76 5.90
CA THR A 15 4.69 9.16 5.66
C THR A 15 4.71 9.43 4.15
N VAL A 16 3.96 10.44 3.71
CA VAL A 16 3.84 10.82 2.29
C VAL A 16 4.32 12.26 2.09
N THR A 17 4.71 12.60 0.87
CA THR A 17 5.21 13.95 0.56
C THR A 17 4.10 14.91 0.23
N ASP A 18 3.02 14.47 -0.43
CA ASP A 18 1.85 15.25 -0.78
C ASP A 18 0.59 14.53 -0.28
N LEU A 19 0.07 15.00 0.86
CA LEU A 19 -1.03 14.30 1.53
C LEU A 19 -2.30 14.24 0.68
N ASP A 20 -2.69 15.33 0.02
CA ASP A 20 -3.90 15.36 -0.79
C ASP A 20 -3.78 14.43 -2.02
N ALA A 21 -2.65 14.45 -2.70
CA ALA A 21 -2.40 13.57 -3.85
C ALA A 21 -2.38 12.10 -3.43
N SER A 22 -1.73 11.77 -2.32
CA SER A 22 -1.67 10.41 -1.81
C SER A 22 -3.04 9.90 -1.36
N VAL A 23 -3.83 10.73 -0.68
CA VAL A 23 -5.21 10.37 -0.29
C VAL A 23 -6.01 9.99 -1.53
N ARG A 24 -6.00 10.82 -2.57
CA ARG A 24 -6.73 10.52 -3.81
C ARG A 24 -6.26 9.21 -4.45
N TRP A 25 -4.95 8.97 -4.45
CA TRP A 25 -4.38 7.76 -5.02
C TRP A 25 -4.80 6.50 -4.25
N TYR A 26 -4.67 6.54 -2.91
CA TYR A 26 -5.07 5.39 -2.06
C TYR A 26 -6.57 5.12 -2.14
N GLU A 27 -7.39 6.17 -2.19
CA GLU A 27 -8.83 6.01 -2.38
C GLU A 27 -9.17 5.33 -3.71
N ALA A 28 -8.50 5.73 -4.79
CA ALA A 28 -8.76 5.17 -6.12
C ALA A 28 -8.24 3.73 -6.25
N VAL A 29 -7.06 3.45 -5.72
CA VAL A 29 -6.42 2.13 -5.88
C VAL A 29 -7.04 1.09 -4.94
N PHE A 30 -7.24 1.42 -3.65
CA PHE A 30 -7.66 0.47 -2.63
C PHE A 30 -9.15 0.52 -2.30
N ASP A 31 -9.91 1.41 -2.91
CA ASP A 31 -11.33 1.63 -2.59
C ASP A 31 -11.57 1.92 -1.11
N VAL A 32 -10.67 2.69 -0.52
CA VAL A 32 -10.80 3.21 0.83
C VAL A 32 -11.32 4.64 0.78
N ARG A 33 -11.80 5.15 1.91
CA ARG A 33 -12.34 6.51 2.01
C ARG A 33 -11.78 7.21 3.23
N HIS A 34 -11.56 8.50 3.09
CA HIS A 34 -11.12 9.37 4.17
C HIS A 34 -12.19 9.41 5.28
N LEU A 35 -11.80 9.04 6.50
CA LEU A 35 -12.68 9.04 7.66
C LEU A 35 -12.50 10.26 8.54
N MET A 36 -11.24 10.63 8.84
CA MET A 36 -10.94 11.71 9.77
C MET A 36 -9.51 12.18 9.62
N ASP A 37 -9.26 13.41 10.05
CA ASP A 37 -7.92 13.96 10.21
C ASP A 37 -7.45 13.79 11.66
N VAL A 38 -6.16 13.54 11.82
CA VAL A 38 -5.52 13.40 13.14
C VAL A 38 -4.34 14.36 13.19
N PRO A 39 -4.57 15.63 13.61
CA PRO A 39 -3.47 16.57 13.79
C PRO A 39 -2.54 16.11 14.91
N HIS A 40 -1.26 16.36 14.74
CA HIS A 40 -0.26 16.11 15.76
C HIS A 40 0.85 17.18 15.68
N PRO A 41 1.69 17.30 16.71
CA PRO A 41 2.81 18.25 16.66
C PRO A 41 3.70 17.96 15.43
N GLY A 42 3.89 18.97 14.58
CA GLY A 42 4.74 18.87 13.40
C GLY A 42 4.09 18.22 12.18
N GLY A 43 2.75 18.00 12.17
CA GLY A 43 2.11 17.42 10.99
C GLY A 43 0.64 17.09 11.17
N VAL A 44 0.12 16.29 10.23
CA VAL A 44 -1.25 15.81 10.25
C VAL A 44 -1.31 14.43 9.61
N GLY A 45 -2.12 13.53 10.20
CA GLY A 45 -2.47 12.25 9.62
C GLY A 45 -3.89 12.26 9.08
N ARG A 46 -4.14 11.48 8.04
CA ARG A 46 -5.49 11.19 7.53
C ARG A 46 -5.74 9.70 7.56
N ILE A 47 -6.86 9.32 8.17
CA ILE A 47 -7.26 7.92 8.28
C ILE A 47 -8.16 7.57 7.12
N LEU A 48 -7.79 6.50 6.38
CA LEU A 48 -8.56 5.95 5.28
C LEU A 48 -8.94 4.50 5.64
N ALA A 49 -10.16 4.09 5.33
CA ALA A 49 -10.58 2.71 5.54
C ALA A 49 -11.58 2.28 4.46
N ASP A 50 -11.66 0.96 4.26
CA ASP A 50 -12.71 0.35 3.44
C ASP A 50 -14.06 0.33 4.19
N ALA A 51 -15.13 -0.01 3.48
CA ALA A 51 -16.48 0.00 4.04
C ALA A 51 -16.64 -0.92 5.26
N ASP A 52 -15.91 -2.02 5.30
CA ASP A 52 -15.99 -3.02 6.37
C ASP A 52 -14.93 -2.82 7.45
N MET A 53 -14.14 -1.77 7.37
CA MET A 53 -13.06 -1.45 8.32
C MET A 53 -12.01 -2.57 8.45
N GLN A 54 -11.80 -3.35 7.38
CA GLN A 54 -10.81 -4.43 7.36
C GLN A 54 -9.44 -3.96 6.89
N LEU A 55 -9.42 -2.90 6.07
CA LEU A 55 -8.20 -2.29 5.56
C LEU A 55 -8.17 -0.83 6.03
N MET A 56 -7.11 -0.45 6.72
CA MET A 56 -6.97 0.91 7.24
C MET A 56 -5.56 1.43 7.01
N PHE A 57 -5.49 2.62 6.43
CA PHE A 57 -4.26 3.39 6.28
C PHE A 57 -4.32 4.65 7.13
N ALA A 58 -3.16 5.05 7.66
CA ALA A 58 -2.96 6.38 8.23
C ALA A 58 -1.86 7.06 7.41
N LEU A 59 -2.25 8.01 6.56
CA LEU A 59 -1.28 8.76 5.76
C LEU A 59 -0.86 10.02 6.52
N HIS A 60 0.43 10.20 6.71
CA HIS A 60 0.98 11.30 7.50
C HIS A 60 1.81 12.24 6.64
N ARG A 61 1.58 13.53 6.84
CA ARG A 61 2.47 14.58 6.36
C ARG A 61 3.20 15.18 7.56
N HIS A 62 4.51 15.22 7.49
CA HIS A 62 5.36 15.86 8.50
C HIS A 62 5.95 17.15 7.94
N ASP A 63 5.90 18.24 8.71
CA ASP A 63 6.42 19.54 8.27
C ASP A 63 7.93 19.47 7.97
N SER A 64 8.65 18.57 8.65
CA SER A 64 10.08 18.37 8.45
C SER A 64 10.43 17.40 7.31
N ASN A 65 9.44 16.86 6.61
CA ASN A 65 9.71 15.93 5.49
C ASN A 65 10.41 16.68 4.35
N ALA A 66 11.52 16.10 3.86
CA ALA A 66 12.36 16.71 2.83
C ALA A 66 11.86 16.44 1.40
N GLY A 67 10.81 15.65 1.23
CA GLY A 67 10.24 15.33 -0.08
C GLY A 67 10.98 14.27 -0.86
N GLU A 68 11.84 13.48 -0.20
CA GLU A 68 12.56 12.39 -0.86
C GLU A 68 11.65 11.18 -1.11
N LEU A 69 11.99 10.42 -2.15
CA LEU A 69 11.30 9.18 -2.46
C LEU A 69 11.69 8.08 -1.47
N PHE A 70 10.74 7.18 -1.21
CA PHE A 70 10.98 5.98 -0.40
C PHE A 70 12.00 5.06 -1.10
N GLY A 71 12.84 4.42 -0.28
CA GLY A 71 13.74 3.35 -0.72
C GLY A 71 13.71 2.21 0.28
N GLU A 72 13.41 1.01 -0.18
CA GLU A 72 13.29 -0.19 0.64
C GLU A 72 14.61 -0.66 1.25
N ALA A 73 15.74 -0.19 0.72
CA ALA A 73 17.05 -0.56 1.26
C ALA A 73 17.40 0.17 2.56
N THR A 74 16.64 1.20 2.92
CA THR A 74 16.79 1.90 4.20
C THR A 74 16.13 1.09 5.32
N THR A 75 16.81 0.96 6.45
CA THR A 75 16.28 0.21 7.59
C THR A 75 14.90 0.72 7.98
N GLY A 76 13.92 -0.19 8.05
CA GLY A 76 12.53 0.10 8.37
C GLY A 76 11.62 -0.78 7.53
N LEU A 77 10.62 -0.18 6.92
CA LEU A 77 9.71 -0.90 6.04
C LEU A 77 10.43 -1.29 4.75
N ASP A 78 10.29 -2.53 4.33
CA ASP A 78 10.68 -2.98 2.99
C ASP A 78 9.49 -2.83 2.04
N HIS A 79 8.37 -3.48 2.37
CA HIS A 79 7.13 -3.36 1.62
C HIS A 79 5.94 -3.74 2.50
N ALA A 80 4.75 -3.43 2.04
CA ALA A 80 3.50 -3.87 2.67
C ALA A 80 2.76 -4.79 1.69
N GLY A 81 2.41 -5.99 2.16
CA GLY A 81 1.69 -6.98 1.35
C GLY A 81 0.22 -7.08 1.74
N PHE A 82 -0.63 -7.14 0.72
CA PHE A 82 -2.08 -7.25 0.87
C PHE A 82 -2.56 -8.50 0.16
N VAL A 83 -3.32 -9.35 0.85
CA VAL A 83 -3.86 -10.54 0.24
C VAL A 83 -5.05 -10.19 -0.65
N VAL A 84 -5.04 -10.73 -1.87
CA VAL A 84 -6.20 -10.75 -2.76
C VAL A 84 -6.63 -12.21 -2.92
N GLY A 85 -7.76 -12.49 -3.54
CA GLY A 85 -8.31 -13.84 -3.58
C GLY A 85 -7.47 -14.84 -4.36
N THR A 86 -7.79 -15.01 -5.63
CA THR A 86 -7.16 -16.00 -6.52
C THR A 86 -6.16 -15.33 -7.46
N ARG A 87 -5.45 -16.18 -8.23
CA ARG A 87 -4.58 -15.70 -9.32
C ARG A 87 -5.38 -14.86 -10.33
N ALA A 88 -6.62 -15.24 -10.62
CA ALA A 88 -7.49 -14.46 -11.51
C ALA A 88 -7.87 -13.11 -10.90
N ASP A 89 -8.08 -13.06 -9.59
CA ASP A 89 -8.31 -11.79 -8.88
C ASP A 89 -7.08 -10.90 -8.99
N LEU A 90 -5.88 -11.47 -8.89
CA LEU A 90 -4.64 -10.73 -9.04
C LEU A 90 -4.51 -10.10 -10.45
N GLU A 91 -4.92 -10.82 -11.48
CA GLU A 91 -4.97 -10.27 -12.84
C GLU A 91 -5.95 -9.10 -12.94
N ALA A 92 -7.11 -9.20 -12.28
CA ALA A 92 -8.07 -8.12 -12.21
C ALA A 92 -7.49 -6.90 -11.48
N TRP A 93 -6.73 -7.11 -10.41
CA TRP A 93 -6.01 -6.04 -9.73
C TRP A 93 -4.94 -5.39 -10.62
N GLN A 94 -4.25 -6.18 -11.45
CA GLN A 94 -3.30 -5.66 -12.43
C GLN A 94 -3.97 -4.69 -13.40
N GLU A 95 -5.14 -5.07 -13.93
CA GLU A 95 -5.92 -4.20 -14.82
C GLU A 95 -6.41 -2.94 -14.08
N HIS A 96 -6.84 -3.09 -12.84
CA HIS A 96 -7.29 -1.97 -12.01
C HIS A 96 -6.16 -0.97 -11.77
N LEU A 97 -4.95 -1.44 -11.43
CA LEU A 97 -3.76 -0.59 -11.28
C LEU A 97 -3.49 0.17 -12.58
N GLU A 98 -3.48 -0.53 -13.70
CA GLU A 98 -3.24 0.08 -15.00
C GLU A 98 -4.27 1.17 -15.31
N SER A 99 -5.55 0.92 -15.01
CA SER A 99 -6.63 1.90 -15.24
C SER A 99 -6.51 3.14 -14.35
N ASN A 100 -5.74 3.06 -13.27
CA ASN A 100 -5.46 4.17 -12.36
C ASN A 100 -4.08 4.80 -12.63
N GLY A 101 -3.48 4.51 -13.77
CA GLY A 101 -2.22 5.11 -14.18
C GLY A 101 -0.97 4.50 -13.56
N VAL A 102 -1.10 3.37 -12.86
CA VAL A 102 0.04 2.62 -12.35
C VAL A 102 0.56 1.77 -13.51
N VAL A 103 1.57 2.29 -14.21
CA VAL A 103 2.01 1.78 -15.50
C VAL A 103 2.75 0.45 -15.35
N ARG A 104 2.44 -0.51 -16.22
CA ARG A 104 3.17 -1.78 -16.28
C ARG A 104 4.60 -1.54 -16.73
N SER A 105 5.54 -2.20 -16.05
CA SER A 105 6.95 -2.18 -16.41
C SER A 105 7.55 -3.55 -16.12
N ASP A 106 8.80 -3.77 -16.55
CA ASP A 106 9.50 -5.02 -16.26
C ASP A 106 9.85 -5.13 -14.77
N THR A 107 9.92 -4.00 -14.07
CA THR A 107 10.20 -3.92 -12.64
C THR A 107 9.37 -2.78 -12.03
N ALA A 108 9.04 -2.91 -10.73
CA ALA A 108 8.33 -1.86 -9.99
C ALA A 108 9.35 -1.00 -9.21
N ASP A 109 10.26 -0.36 -9.92
CA ASP A 109 11.37 0.38 -9.33
C ASP A 109 11.17 1.91 -9.29
N LYS A 110 10.05 2.40 -9.81
CA LYS A 110 9.75 3.83 -9.91
C LYS A 110 8.32 4.12 -9.46
N PRO A 111 8.03 5.38 -9.06
CA PRO A 111 6.66 5.75 -8.70
C PRO A 111 5.68 5.45 -9.82
N LEU A 112 4.48 5.04 -9.44
CA LEU A 112 3.38 4.72 -10.36
C LEU A 112 3.71 3.63 -11.38
N THR A 113 4.52 2.63 -10.97
CA THR A 113 4.82 1.46 -11.79
C THR A 113 4.40 0.18 -11.09
N GLN A 114 4.17 -0.85 -11.88
CA GLN A 114 3.89 -2.20 -11.40
C GLN A 114 4.77 -3.23 -12.10
N SER A 115 5.15 -4.27 -11.37
CA SER A 115 5.91 -5.39 -11.93
C SER A 115 5.01 -6.34 -12.72
N PRO A 116 5.58 -7.22 -13.55
CA PRO A 116 4.85 -8.40 -13.99
C PRO A 116 4.43 -9.24 -12.78
N ILE A 117 3.36 -10.04 -12.96
CA ILE A 117 2.99 -11.02 -11.94
C ILE A 117 4.02 -12.13 -11.93
N ALA A 118 4.55 -12.43 -10.74
CA ALA A 118 5.49 -13.53 -10.52
C ALA A 118 4.73 -14.70 -9.87
N ASP A 119 4.81 -15.88 -10.50
CA ASP A 119 4.20 -17.11 -9.97
C ASP A 119 5.24 -17.91 -9.22
N GLU A 120 4.97 -18.15 -7.93
CA GLU A 120 5.84 -18.85 -7.01
C GLU A 120 5.12 -20.08 -6.44
N PRO A 121 5.84 -21.08 -5.87
CA PRO A 121 5.18 -22.24 -5.28
C PRO A 121 4.16 -21.91 -4.19
N TYR A 122 4.36 -20.82 -3.46
CA TYR A 122 3.49 -20.40 -2.35
C TYR A 122 2.38 -19.45 -2.80
N GLY A 123 2.40 -18.95 -4.02
CA GLY A 123 1.39 -18.03 -4.53
C GLY A 123 1.91 -17.13 -5.62
N SER A 124 1.08 -16.19 -6.03
CA SER A 124 1.40 -15.23 -7.07
C SER A 124 1.51 -13.83 -6.49
N VAL A 125 2.46 -13.06 -6.97
CA VAL A 125 2.85 -11.76 -6.41
C VAL A 125 2.89 -10.71 -7.50
N LEU A 126 2.35 -9.54 -7.19
CA LEU A 126 2.46 -8.34 -8.01
C LEU A 126 2.95 -7.20 -7.13
N VAL A 127 4.10 -6.61 -7.48
CA VAL A 127 4.69 -5.49 -6.76
C VAL A 127 4.37 -4.19 -7.50
N PHE A 128 4.03 -3.14 -6.76
CA PHE A 128 3.77 -1.84 -7.34
C PHE A 128 4.21 -0.73 -6.39
N ARG A 129 4.23 0.50 -6.89
CA ARG A 129 4.71 1.65 -6.14
C ARG A 129 3.62 2.71 -6.05
N ASP A 130 3.54 3.35 -4.90
CA ASP A 130 2.68 4.52 -4.70
C ASP A 130 3.36 5.80 -5.23
N PRO A 131 2.71 6.99 -5.14
CA PRO A 131 3.31 8.24 -5.63
C PRO A 131 4.66 8.61 -5.01
N ASP A 132 4.97 8.12 -3.82
CA ASP A 132 6.24 8.36 -3.13
C ASP A 132 7.24 7.21 -3.29
N ASN A 133 6.98 6.30 -4.22
CA ASN A 133 7.78 5.10 -4.47
C ASN A 133 7.72 4.07 -3.34
N ILE A 134 6.72 4.14 -2.46
CA ILE A 134 6.54 3.16 -1.40
C ILE A 134 6.18 1.82 -2.03
N GLN A 135 6.92 0.76 -1.64
CA GLN A 135 6.76 -0.57 -2.20
C GLN A 135 5.55 -1.28 -1.59
N LEU A 136 4.61 -1.66 -2.45
CA LEU A 136 3.39 -2.34 -2.09
C LEU A 136 3.28 -3.64 -2.90
N GLU A 137 2.55 -4.61 -2.36
CA GLU A 137 2.44 -5.92 -2.98
C GLU A 137 1.01 -6.44 -2.86
N PHE A 138 0.49 -6.97 -3.96
CA PHE A 138 -0.69 -7.84 -3.91
C PHE A 138 -0.24 -9.29 -4.00
N PHE A 139 -0.79 -10.12 -3.14
CA PHE A 139 -0.44 -11.52 -3.00
C PHE A 139 -1.69 -12.39 -3.12
N ALA A 140 -1.65 -13.34 -4.04
CA ALA A 140 -2.68 -14.35 -4.20
C ALA A 140 -2.09 -15.69 -3.75
N PRO A 141 -2.56 -16.29 -2.63
CA PRO A 141 -2.04 -17.57 -2.16
C PRO A 141 -2.22 -18.68 -3.20
N ALA A 142 -1.33 -19.66 -3.19
CA ALA A 142 -1.45 -20.82 -4.07
C ALA A 142 -2.76 -21.55 -3.80
N ALA A 143 -3.39 -22.04 -4.86
CA ALA A 143 -4.57 -22.89 -4.75
C ALA A 143 -4.20 -24.23 -4.09
N HIS A 144 -5.09 -24.76 -3.24
CA HIS A 144 -4.93 -26.06 -2.57
C HIS A 144 -5.79 -27.11 -3.22
#